data_62c2978aed9285e1f248d432365c6e9e
#
_entry.id   62c2978aed9285e1f248d432365c6e9e
#
_cell.length_a   1.000
_cell.length_b   1.000
_cell.length_c   1.000
_cell.angle_alpha   90.00
_cell.angle_beta   90.00
_cell.angle_gamma   90.00
#
_symmetry.space_group_name_H-M   'P 1'
#
loop_
_entity.id
_entity.type
_entity.pdbx_description
1 polymer ?
#
loop_
_entity_poly.entity_id
_entity_poly.type
_entity_poly.pdbx_seq_one_letter_code
_entity_poly.pdbx_strand_id
1 'polypeptide(L)'
;MKKDNSFAFASLFRTRVMSTMRVASVPAGFAIGTLCLFCFSGCMPNLPNPQLNTATRYPFIVESQLVTQQVMFQADQVTLDQGERDRVDSFLTKFLRGGGGILEIKLVATLTDAEGQARLQALRQYIVDYGTQSHEIRVSRIPGGKDSGDSIILSYTKYAVEPIQCDRRNAPTANNPTNFPHPDLGCSMRANIAAMVVNPADLERPQAKQPSDAIRHGRVIKNYRAGEATEATRGQGESSSSIRTLGQSN
;
A
#
# COMPACT_ATOMS: atom_id res chain seq x y z
N MET A 1 17.32 -15.58 53.33
CA MET A 1 16.01 -16.15 53.66
C MET A 1 15.59 -16.97 52.46
N LYS A 2 15.96 -18.24 52.37
CA LYS A 2 15.29 -19.46 52.89
C LYS A 2 13.85 -19.55 52.35
N LYS A 3 13.59 -20.40 51.37
CA LYS A 3 12.96 -21.70 51.62
C LYS A 3 12.98 -22.55 50.34
N ASP A 4 13.65 -23.67 50.50
CA ASP A 4 13.55 -24.88 49.71
C ASP A 4 12.15 -25.47 49.80
N ASN A 5 11.70 -26.18 48.76
CA ASN A 5 10.89 -27.37 48.96
C ASN A 5 11.04 -28.34 47.78
N SER A 6 11.87 -29.31 48.04
CA SER A 6 11.95 -30.63 47.44
C SER A 6 10.71 -31.44 47.82
N PHE A 7 10.09 -32.15 46.90
CA PHE A 7 9.36 -33.38 47.19
C PHE A 7 9.53 -34.39 46.04
N ALA A 8 10.34 -35.38 46.35
CA ALA A 8 10.39 -36.67 45.69
C ALA A 8 9.28 -37.59 46.21
N PHE A 9 8.68 -38.42 45.36
CA PHE A 9 8.09 -39.72 45.69
C PHE A 9 7.98 -40.49 44.35
N ALA A 10 8.72 -41.40 44.10
CA ALA A 10 8.96 -42.82 44.30
C ALA A 10 7.73 -43.71 44.09
N SER A 11 7.94 -44.61 43.13
CA SER A 11 7.75 -46.07 43.14
C SER A 11 6.40 -46.69 42.73
N LEU A 12 6.58 -47.62 41.79
CA LEU A 12 5.99 -48.95 41.74
C LEU A 12 4.51 -49.09 41.32
N PHE A 13 4.29 -49.48 40.04
CA PHE A 13 3.46 -50.68 39.86
C PHE A 13 3.84 -51.38 38.52
N ARG A 14 4.50 -52.52 38.70
CA ARG A 14 4.83 -53.50 37.66
C ARG A 14 3.68 -54.50 37.65
N THR A 15 2.74 -54.39 36.73
CA THR A 15 1.80 -55.44 36.45
C THR A 15 1.98 -55.92 35.02
N ARG A 16 2.56 -57.07 34.96
CA ARG A 16 2.72 -57.92 33.78
C ARG A 16 1.34 -58.52 33.46
N VAL A 17 0.64 -58.02 32.46
CA VAL A 17 -0.52 -58.72 31.90
C VAL A 17 -0.06 -59.32 30.57
N MET A 18 0.22 -60.59 30.61
CA MET A 18 0.33 -61.46 29.46
C MET A 18 -1.09 -61.65 28.91
N SER A 19 -1.49 -60.84 27.93
CA SER A 19 -2.73 -61.02 27.18
C SER A 19 -2.41 -61.77 25.91
N THR A 20 -2.86 -62.99 25.82
CA THR A 20 -2.86 -63.84 24.65
C THR A 20 -3.63 -63.15 23.52
N MET A 21 -2.92 -62.69 22.51
CA MET A 21 -3.52 -62.18 21.28
C MET A 21 -4.25 -63.32 20.55
N ARG A 22 -5.56 -63.36 20.68
CA ARG A 22 -6.40 -64.08 19.71
C ARG A 22 -6.40 -63.26 18.42
N VAL A 23 -5.79 -63.82 17.40
CA VAL A 23 -5.90 -63.27 16.04
C VAL A 23 -7.35 -63.48 15.60
N ALA A 24 -8.15 -62.43 15.73
CA ALA A 24 -9.49 -62.41 15.13
C ALA A 24 -9.31 -62.23 13.62
N SER A 25 -9.79 -63.15 12.85
CA SER A 25 -9.85 -63.06 11.39
C SER A 25 -10.73 -61.90 10.97
N VAL A 26 -10.10 -60.79 10.58
CA VAL A 26 -10.78 -59.60 10.03
C VAL A 26 -11.32 -59.98 8.66
N PRO A 27 -12.63 -59.86 8.38
CA PRO A 27 -13.19 -60.19 7.07
C PRO A 27 -12.56 -59.28 6.01
N ALA A 28 -12.19 -59.85 4.88
CA ALA A 28 -11.45 -59.19 3.79
C ALA A 28 -12.09 -57.87 3.32
N GLY A 29 -13.40 -57.70 3.49
CA GLY A 29 -14.11 -56.46 3.19
C GLY A 29 -13.74 -55.27 4.08
N PHE A 30 -13.32 -55.52 5.34
CA PHE A 30 -12.90 -54.45 6.25
C PHE A 30 -11.48 -53.94 5.93
N ALA A 31 -10.60 -54.80 5.44
CA ALA A 31 -9.24 -54.43 5.06
C ALA A 31 -9.22 -53.55 3.80
N ILE A 32 -10.10 -53.78 2.84
CA ILE A 32 -10.21 -52.98 1.62
C ILE A 32 -10.80 -51.59 1.95
N GLY A 33 -11.81 -51.51 2.82
CA GLY A 33 -12.39 -50.24 3.27
C GLY A 33 -11.40 -49.35 3.98
N THR A 34 -10.55 -49.94 4.84
CA THR A 34 -9.52 -49.15 5.59
C THR A 34 -8.39 -48.69 4.67
N LEU A 35 -8.02 -49.47 3.65
CA LEU A 35 -7.01 -49.10 2.66
C LEU A 35 -7.50 -47.96 1.77
N CYS A 36 -8.78 -47.91 1.38
CA CYS A 36 -9.36 -46.81 0.63
C CYS A 36 -9.44 -45.49 1.44
N LEU A 37 -9.66 -45.52 2.76
CA LEU A 37 -9.64 -44.32 3.60
C LEU A 37 -8.26 -43.68 3.68
N PHE A 38 -7.18 -44.44 3.62
CA PHE A 38 -5.82 -43.91 3.59
C PHE A 38 -5.43 -43.26 2.26
N CYS A 39 -6.08 -43.56 1.17
CA CYS A 39 -5.82 -42.93 -0.13
C CYS A 39 -6.41 -41.52 -0.27
N PHE A 40 -7.37 -41.11 0.57
CA PHE A 40 -7.97 -39.79 0.54
C PHE A 40 -7.25 -38.72 1.38
N SER A 41 -6.22 -39.08 2.14
CA SER A 41 -5.47 -38.12 2.99
C SER A 41 -4.37 -37.34 2.26
N GLY A 42 -4.28 -37.44 0.93
CA GLY A 42 -3.17 -36.88 0.14
C GLY A 42 -3.26 -35.44 -0.32
N CYS A 43 -4.39 -34.76 -0.12
CA CYS A 43 -4.50 -33.34 -0.53
C CYS A 43 -4.66 -32.43 0.71
N MET A 44 -3.60 -32.27 1.48
CA MET A 44 -3.51 -31.11 2.36
C MET A 44 -3.39 -29.88 1.47
N PRO A 45 -4.32 -28.89 1.55
CA PRO A 45 -4.09 -27.61 0.90
C PRO A 45 -2.77 -27.06 1.45
N ASN A 46 -1.84 -26.74 0.55
CA ASN A 46 -0.62 -26.04 0.93
C ASN A 46 -1.04 -24.74 1.64
N LEU A 47 -1.01 -24.76 2.95
CA LEU A 47 -1.13 -23.53 3.75
C LEU A 47 -0.02 -22.60 3.25
N PRO A 48 -0.36 -21.36 2.86
CA PRO A 48 0.64 -20.42 2.41
C PRO A 48 1.69 -20.28 3.51
N ASN A 49 2.92 -20.70 3.20
CA ASN A 49 4.04 -20.55 4.13
C ASN A 49 4.32 -19.03 4.27
N PRO A 50 4.11 -18.43 5.43
CA PRO A 50 4.33 -16.99 5.62
C PRO A 50 5.78 -16.59 5.34
N GLN A 51 6.72 -17.52 5.41
CA GLN A 51 8.12 -17.27 5.04
C GLN A 51 8.32 -17.09 3.52
N LEU A 52 7.39 -17.54 2.68
CA LEU A 52 7.43 -17.33 1.23
C LEU A 52 6.75 -16.02 0.83
N ASN A 53 5.94 -15.43 1.70
CA ASN A 53 5.27 -14.18 1.41
C ASN A 53 6.22 -12.99 1.63
N THR A 54 6.69 -12.41 0.54
CA THR A 54 7.59 -11.25 0.56
C THR A 54 6.96 -10.02 1.21
N ALA A 55 5.64 -9.88 1.15
CA ALA A 55 4.93 -8.77 1.78
C ALA A 55 4.97 -8.85 3.31
N THR A 56 4.91 -10.06 3.86
CA THR A 56 5.02 -10.28 5.31
C THR A 56 6.46 -10.12 5.81
N ARG A 57 7.43 -10.52 4.99
CA ARG A 57 8.86 -10.44 5.37
C ARG A 57 9.42 -9.02 5.27
N TYR A 58 8.98 -8.28 4.27
CA TYR A 58 9.41 -6.92 3.98
C TYR A 58 8.18 -6.03 3.81
N PRO A 59 7.47 -5.71 4.89
CA PRO A 59 6.30 -4.83 4.84
C PRO A 59 6.72 -3.43 4.39
N PHE A 60 5.82 -2.71 3.73
CA PHE A 60 5.97 -1.27 3.57
C PHE A 60 5.53 -0.61 4.87
N ILE A 61 6.41 0.17 5.46
CA ILE A 61 6.09 1.03 6.60
C ILE A 61 5.93 2.43 6.04
N VAL A 62 4.70 2.93 6.07
CA VAL A 62 4.38 4.26 5.56
C VAL A 62 4.13 5.19 6.72
N GLU A 63 4.91 6.26 6.79
CA GLU A 63 4.77 7.31 7.78
C GLU A 63 4.02 8.50 7.19
N SER A 64 3.13 9.09 7.97
CA SER A 64 2.40 10.30 7.58
C SER A 64 2.88 11.49 8.40
N GLN A 65 3.15 12.60 7.72
CA GLN A 65 3.54 13.87 8.33
C GLN A 65 2.62 14.98 7.85
N LEU A 66 2.03 15.73 8.78
CA LEU A 66 1.27 16.91 8.45
C LEU A 66 2.23 18.06 8.15
N VAL A 67 2.15 18.61 6.94
CA VAL A 67 2.91 19.78 6.52
C VAL A 67 1.96 20.98 6.50
N THR A 68 2.35 22.05 7.17
CA THR A 68 1.53 23.27 7.29
C THR A 68 2.31 24.48 6.81
N GLN A 69 1.61 25.43 6.20
CA GLN A 69 2.12 26.75 5.80
C GLN A 69 1.08 27.79 6.19
N GLN A 70 1.48 28.74 6.99
CA GLN A 70 0.68 29.91 7.30
C GLN A 70 0.88 30.94 6.19
N VAL A 71 -0.22 31.48 5.68
CA VAL A 71 -0.28 32.53 4.65
C VAL A 71 -0.81 33.80 5.30
N MET A 72 -0.04 34.85 5.25
CA MET A 72 -0.40 36.15 5.81
C MET A 72 -0.79 37.11 4.70
N PHE A 73 -1.82 37.90 4.96
CA PHE A 73 -2.24 38.99 4.08
C PHE A 73 -1.91 40.32 4.73
N GLN A 74 -1.49 41.30 3.94
CA GLN A 74 -1.37 42.63 4.42
C GLN A 74 -2.74 43.26 4.70
N ALA A 75 -2.81 44.21 5.59
CA ALA A 75 -4.04 44.93 5.88
C ALA A 75 -4.63 45.52 4.57
N ASP A 76 -5.94 45.40 4.41
CA ASP A 76 -6.70 45.90 3.24
C ASP A 76 -6.29 45.29 1.88
N GLN A 77 -5.49 44.22 1.87
CA GLN A 77 -5.11 43.52 0.64
C GLN A 77 -5.74 42.15 0.55
N VAL A 78 -6.25 41.86 -0.65
CA VAL A 78 -6.83 40.55 -1.00
C VAL A 78 -5.81 39.66 -1.72
N THR A 79 -4.77 40.26 -2.31
CA THR A 79 -3.72 39.54 -3.05
C THR A 79 -2.50 39.32 -2.17
N LEU A 80 -1.79 38.22 -2.45
CA LEU A 80 -0.53 37.90 -1.79
C LEU A 80 0.57 38.86 -2.24
N ASP A 81 1.40 39.29 -1.31
CA ASP A 81 2.65 39.98 -1.67
C ASP A 81 3.66 39.01 -2.29
N GLN A 82 4.77 39.53 -2.83
CA GLN A 82 5.75 38.71 -3.51
C GLN A 82 6.39 37.65 -2.56
N GLY A 83 6.72 38.05 -1.34
CA GLY A 83 7.34 37.16 -0.37
C GLY A 83 6.41 36.01 0.05
N GLU A 84 5.11 36.28 0.20
CA GLU A 84 4.11 35.23 0.49
C GLU A 84 3.87 34.34 -0.72
N ARG A 85 3.87 34.89 -1.94
CA ARG A 85 3.79 34.06 -3.18
C ARG A 85 4.94 33.06 -3.24
N ASP A 86 6.16 33.47 -3.04
CA ASP A 86 7.35 32.63 -3.09
C ASP A 86 7.27 31.48 -2.05
N ARG A 87 6.72 31.76 -0.85
CA ARG A 87 6.48 30.74 0.18
C ARG A 87 5.40 29.75 -0.23
N VAL A 88 4.27 30.25 -0.74
CA VAL A 88 3.17 29.43 -1.23
C VAL A 88 3.62 28.57 -2.41
N ASP A 89 4.39 29.12 -3.34
CA ASP A 89 4.94 28.39 -4.50
C ASP A 89 5.88 27.26 -4.06
N SER A 90 6.76 27.55 -3.10
CA SER A 90 7.63 26.53 -2.52
C SER A 90 6.83 25.41 -1.84
N PHE A 91 5.76 25.76 -1.15
CA PHE A 91 4.87 24.80 -0.51
C PHE A 91 4.10 23.96 -1.54
N LEU A 92 3.50 24.59 -2.56
CA LEU A 92 2.77 23.90 -3.64
C LEU A 92 3.68 23.00 -4.48
N THR A 93 4.90 23.44 -4.76
CA THR A 93 5.91 22.61 -5.43
C THR A 93 6.18 21.32 -4.65
N LYS A 94 6.34 21.40 -3.32
CA LYS A 94 6.55 20.22 -2.46
C LYS A 94 5.31 19.34 -2.40
N PHE A 95 4.12 19.93 -2.38
CA PHE A 95 2.84 19.22 -2.43
C PHE A 95 2.71 18.39 -3.72
N LEU A 96 2.89 19.03 -4.88
CA LEU A 96 2.76 18.37 -6.18
C LEU A 96 3.84 17.29 -6.40
N ARG A 97 5.09 17.54 -5.97
CA ARG A 97 6.18 16.54 -6.04
C ARG A 97 5.96 15.35 -5.10
N GLY A 98 5.23 15.54 -4.02
CA GLY A 98 4.90 14.50 -3.06
C GLY A 98 3.74 13.60 -3.47
N GLY A 99 3.25 13.73 -4.71
CA GLY A 99 2.13 12.93 -5.24
C GLY A 99 0.76 13.59 -5.06
N GLY A 100 0.71 14.85 -4.64
CA GLY A 100 -0.56 15.57 -4.47
C GLY A 100 -1.40 15.01 -3.32
N GLY A 101 -2.70 14.92 -3.53
CA GLY A 101 -3.66 14.45 -2.54
C GLY A 101 -4.65 15.55 -2.15
N ILE A 102 -5.06 15.59 -0.90
CA ILE A 102 -5.99 16.63 -0.42
C ILE A 102 -5.19 17.78 0.19
N LEU A 103 -5.33 18.95 -0.42
CA LEU A 103 -4.84 20.22 0.10
C LEU A 103 -5.95 20.88 0.92
N GLU A 104 -5.72 21.07 2.19
CA GLU A 104 -6.68 21.69 3.10
C GLU A 104 -6.34 23.16 3.33
N ILE A 105 -7.31 24.02 3.06
CA ILE A 105 -7.25 25.47 3.37
C ILE A 105 -8.05 25.69 4.64
N LYS A 106 -7.38 26.02 5.72
CA LYS A 106 -7.99 26.30 7.03
C LYS A 106 -8.15 27.78 7.23
N LEU A 107 -9.41 28.20 7.28
CA LEU A 107 -9.77 29.59 7.53
C LEU A 107 -9.98 29.80 9.03
N VAL A 108 -9.30 30.76 9.62
CA VAL A 108 -9.52 31.14 11.01
C VAL A 108 -10.88 31.85 11.13
N ALA A 109 -11.63 31.56 12.19
CA ALA A 109 -13.01 32.04 12.36
C ALA A 109 -13.14 33.57 12.38
N THR A 110 -12.05 34.30 12.65
CA THR A 110 -12.00 35.77 12.58
C THR A 110 -12.13 36.32 11.15
N LEU A 111 -11.79 35.49 10.13
CA LEU A 111 -11.85 35.84 8.70
C LEU A 111 -13.17 35.38 8.05
N THR A 112 -14.29 35.56 8.71
CA THR A 112 -15.63 35.19 8.18
C THR A 112 -16.34 36.31 7.44
N ASP A 113 -15.75 37.52 7.46
CA ASP A 113 -16.23 38.71 6.78
C ASP A 113 -16.05 38.64 5.25
N ALA A 114 -16.52 39.67 4.56
CA ALA A 114 -16.43 39.76 3.09
C ALA A 114 -14.98 39.75 2.60
N GLU A 115 -14.07 40.37 3.35
CA GLU A 115 -12.64 40.42 3.02
C GLU A 115 -11.97 39.06 3.16
N GLY A 116 -12.25 38.33 4.25
CA GLY A 116 -11.77 36.96 4.45
C GLY A 116 -12.24 35.99 3.36
N GLN A 117 -13.49 36.14 2.89
CA GLN A 117 -14.01 35.36 1.77
C GLN A 117 -13.32 35.74 0.44
N ALA A 118 -13.07 37.01 0.20
CA ALA A 118 -12.33 37.47 -0.99
C ALA A 118 -10.90 36.95 -1.01
N ARG A 119 -10.19 36.98 0.13
CA ARG A 119 -8.84 36.41 0.30
C ARG A 119 -8.83 34.92 0.05
N LEU A 120 -9.82 34.18 0.58
CA LEU A 120 -9.97 32.74 0.35
C LEU A 120 -10.16 32.42 -1.13
N GLN A 121 -11.01 33.18 -1.82
CA GLN A 121 -11.26 32.98 -3.25
C GLN A 121 -10.00 33.27 -4.07
N ALA A 122 -9.30 34.36 -3.79
CA ALA A 122 -8.06 34.73 -4.47
C ALA A 122 -6.96 33.66 -4.28
N LEU A 123 -6.80 33.17 -3.05
CA LEU A 123 -5.84 32.11 -2.74
C LEU A 123 -6.22 30.78 -3.42
N ARG A 124 -7.49 30.43 -3.40
CA ARG A 124 -7.97 29.21 -4.09
C ARG A 124 -7.72 29.25 -5.58
N GLN A 125 -8.01 30.40 -6.21
CA GLN A 125 -7.74 30.60 -7.65
C GLN A 125 -6.25 30.49 -7.93
N TYR A 126 -5.41 31.14 -7.13
CA TYR A 126 -3.96 31.05 -7.24
C TYR A 126 -3.43 29.61 -7.17
N ILE A 127 -3.95 28.81 -6.23
CA ILE A 127 -3.58 27.39 -6.07
C ILE A 127 -4.01 26.55 -7.29
N VAL A 128 -5.19 26.84 -7.86
CA VAL A 128 -5.66 26.15 -9.08
C VAL A 128 -4.81 26.52 -10.28
N ASP A 129 -4.49 27.81 -10.44
CA ASP A 129 -3.63 28.32 -11.53
C ASP A 129 -2.21 27.76 -11.45
N TYR A 130 -1.74 27.44 -10.23
CA TYR A 130 -0.44 26.79 -10.01
C TYR A 130 -0.43 25.31 -10.44
N GLY A 131 -1.59 24.68 -10.62
CA GLY A 131 -1.72 23.30 -11.13
C GLY A 131 -2.41 22.31 -10.21
N THR A 132 -2.94 22.74 -9.07
CA THR A 132 -3.73 21.88 -8.18
C THR A 132 -5.17 21.75 -8.69
N GLN A 133 -5.71 20.54 -8.72
CA GLN A 133 -7.09 20.34 -9.19
C GLN A 133 -8.10 20.80 -8.14
N SER A 134 -9.18 21.43 -8.58
CA SER A 134 -10.18 22.03 -7.68
C SER A 134 -10.84 21.03 -6.73
N HIS A 135 -10.94 19.75 -7.12
CA HIS A 135 -11.53 18.69 -6.28
C HIS A 135 -10.57 18.19 -5.18
N GLU A 136 -9.27 18.48 -5.29
CA GLU A 136 -8.26 18.19 -4.28
C GLU A 136 -8.25 19.24 -3.16
N ILE A 137 -8.87 20.40 -3.40
CA ILE A 137 -8.88 21.50 -2.44
C ILE A 137 -10.09 21.35 -1.51
N ARG A 138 -9.82 21.20 -0.22
CA ARG A 138 -10.83 21.20 0.84
C ARG A 138 -10.69 22.44 1.70
N VAL A 139 -11.82 23.11 1.96
CA VAL A 139 -11.85 24.27 2.85
C VAL A 139 -12.48 23.87 4.18
N SER A 140 -11.80 24.16 5.27
CA SER A 140 -12.31 23.98 6.63
C SER A 140 -12.18 25.26 7.44
N ARG A 141 -12.99 25.39 8.50
CA ARG A 141 -12.93 26.51 9.43
C ARG A 141 -12.40 26.00 10.76
N ILE A 142 -11.47 26.75 11.33
CA ILE A 142 -10.92 26.45 12.65
C ILE A 142 -11.29 27.59 13.62
N PRO A 143 -11.50 27.29 14.90
CA PRO A 143 -11.72 28.31 15.93
C PRO A 143 -10.53 29.28 15.95
N GLY A 144 -10.79 30.58 15.96
CA GLY A 144 -9.76 31.59 16.13
C GLY A 144 -9.23 31.60 17.57
N GLY A 145 -7.90 31.54 17.75
CA GLY A 145 -7.25 31.84 19.02
C GLY A 145 -6.95 33.35 19.13
N LYS A 146 -6.63 33.81 20.33
CA LYS A 146 -6.29 35.25 20.58
C LYS A 146 -5.11 35.74 19.75
N ASP A 147 -4.22 34.82 19.33
CA ASP A 147 -3.00 35.11 18.57
C ASP A 147 -3.11 34.69 17.08
N SER A 148 -4.31 34.35 16.62
CA SER A 148 -4.47 33.71 15.28
C SER A 148 -4.41 34.69 14.12
N GLY A 149 -4.40 36.01 14.35
CA GLY A 149 -4.29 37.03 13.31
C GLY A 149 -5.15 36.78 12.06
N ASP A 150 -4.98 37.62 11.05
CA ASP A 150 -5.62 37.48 9.73
C ASP A 150 -4.83 36.51 8.83
N SER A 151 -4.75 35.24 9.24
CA SER A 151 -3.98 34.25 8.52
C SER A 151 -4.84 33.09 8.02
N ILE A 152 -4.48 32.57 6.85
CA ILE A 152 -5.02 31.32 6.29
C ILE A 152 -3.94 30.25 6.43
N ILE A 153 -4.30 29.04 6.86
CA ILE A 153 -3.37 27.95 7.01
C ILE A 153 -3.61 26.94 5.87
N LEU A 154 -2.58 26.71 5.06
CA LEU A 154 -2.52 25.61 4.12
C LEU A 154 -1.96 24.40 4.82
N SER A 155 -2.53 23.24 4.57
CA SER A 155 -2.01 21.97 5.11
C SER A 155 -2.27 20.81 4.18
N TYR A 156 -1.33 19.85 4.15
CA TYR A 156 -1.50 18.56 3.49
C TYR A 156 -0.76 17.47 4.27
N THR A 157 -1.20 16.25 4.10
CA THR A 157 -0.50 15.11 4.68
C THR A 157 0.50 14.58 3.66
N LYS A 158 1.79 14.64 4.01
CA LYS A 158 2.87 14.01 3.25
C LYS A 158 3.06 12.59 3.77
N TYR A 159 3.20 11.66 2.84
CA TYR A 159 3.54 10.27 3.14
C TYR A 159 4.98 9.98 2.73
N ALA A 160 5.66 9.17 3.53
CA ALA A 160 7.01 8.68 3.25
C ALA A 160 7.07 7.19 3.55
N VAL A 161 7.82 6.44 2.76
CA VAL A 161 8.07 5.02 3.01
C VAL A 161 9.41 4.90 3.72
N GLU A 162 9.43 4.13 4.82
CA GLU A 162 10.68 3.78 5.46
C GLU A 162 11.55 2.92 4.52
N PRO A 163 12.84 3.23 4.35
CA PRO A 163 13.73 2.47 3.48
C PRO A 163 13.86 1.02 3.93
N ILE A 164 13.53 0.07 3.06
CA ILE A 164 13.67 -1.35 3.36
C ILE A 164 15.15 -1.73 3.31
N GLN A 165 15.67 -2.17 4.45
CA GLN A 165 17.05 -2.64 4.57
C GLN A 165 17.14 -4.11 4.14
N CYS A 166 17.98 -4.37 3.13
CA CYS A 166 18.27 -5.73 2.65
C CYS A 166 19.64 -6.14 3.15
N ASP A 167 19.68 -7.09 4.08
CA ASP A 167 20.96 -7.60 4.63
C ASP A 167 21.50 -8.73 3.74
N ARG A 168 22.33 -8.36 2.79
CA ARG A 168 22.94 -9.31 1.85
C ARG A 168 24.15 -10.09 2.42
N ARG A 169 24.66 -9.71 3.58
CA ARG A 169 25.99 -10.16 4.03
C ARG A 169 25.99 -11.51 4.73
N ASN A 170 24.88 -11.96 5.27
CA ASN A 170 24.84 -13.12 6.17
C ASN A 170 24.04 -14.32 5.64
N ALA A 171 23.60 -14.30 4.39
CA ALA A 171 22.85 -15.41 3.85
C ALA A 171 23.78 -16.40 3.14
N PRO A 172 23.94 -17.63 3.63
CA PRO A 172 24.72 -18.65 2.95
C PRO A 172 24.06 -19.03 1.63
N THR A 173 24.67 -18.62 0.52
CA THR A 173 24.17 -18.94 -0.82
C THR A 173 24.60 -20.32 -1.32
N ALA A 174 25.69 -20.85 -0.75
CA ALA A 174 26.35 -22.03 -1.28
C ALA A 174 25.82 -23.36 -0.73
N ASN A 175 25.11 -23.38 0.38
CA ASN A 175 24.63 -24.62 1.00
C ASN A 175 23.23 -24.41 1.59
N ASN A 176 22.21 -24.77 0.81
CA ASN A 176 20.81 -24.73 1.23
C ASN A 176 20.17 -26.11 1.13
N PRO A 177 20.48 -27.03 2.05
CA PRO A 177 19.99 -28.42 1.99
C PRO A 177 18.48 -28.54 2.14
N THR A 178 17.82 -27.52 2.67
CA THR A 178 16.37 -27.49 2.89
C THR A 178 15.61 -26.89 1.71
N ASN A 179 16.31 -26.38 0.71
CA ASN A 179 15.71 -25.70 -0.44
C ASN A 179 14.78 -24.54 -0.08
N PHE A 180 14.99 -23.90 1.07
CA PHE A 180 14.25 -22.70 1.47
C PHE A 180 14.65 -21.49 0.61
N PRO A 181 13.72 -20.55 0.37
CA PRO A 181 14.03 -19.33 -0.33
C PRO A 181 15.12 -18.54 0.40
N HIS A 182 16.00 -17.92 -0.39
CA HIS A 182 17.01 -17.01 0.17
C HIS A 182 16.36 -15.97 1.11
N PRO A 183 16.99 -15.64 2.25
CA PRO A 183 16.45 -14.64 3.18
C PRO A 183 16.05 -13.32 2.51
N ASP A 184 16.86 -12.84 1.56
CA ASP A 184 16.58 -11.59 0.85
C ASP A 184 15.66 -11.74 -0.38
N LEU A 185 15.07 -12.92 -0.58
CA LEU A 185 14.15 -13.10 -1.70
C LEU A 185 13.00 -12.07 -1.60
N GLY A 186 12.86 -11.26 -2.63
CA GLY A 186 11.87 -10.22 -2.74
C GLY A 186 12.21 -8.91 -2.02
N CYS A 187 13.27 -8.85 -1.18
CA CYS A 187 13.68 -7.63 -0.51
C CYS A 187 13.99 -6.50 -1.50
N SER A 188 14.89 -6.74 -2.45
CA SER A 188 15.29 -5.74 -3.45
C SER A 188 14.11 -5.26 -4.30
N MET A 189 13.21 -6.18 -4.68
CA MET A 189 12.01 -5.82 -5.43
C MET A 189 11.11 -4.89 -4.61
N ARG A 190 10.87 -5.21 -3.34
CA ARG A 190 10.04 -4.36 -2.48
C ARG A 190 10.72 -3.02 -2.18
N ALA A 191 12.04 -3.00 -1.97
CA ALA A 191 12.80 -1.76 -1.81
C ALA A 191 12.70 -0.88 -3.06
N ASN A 192 12.80 -1.46 -4.26
CA ASN A 192 12.62 -0.72 -5.50
C ASN A 192 11.19 -0.17 -5.66
N ILE A 193 10.16 -0.96 -5.33
CA ILE A 193 8.77 -0.48 -5.34
C ILE A 193 8.63 0.71 -4.38
N ALA A 194 9.15 0.60 -3.16
CA ALA A 194 9.12 1.68 -2.16
C ALA A 194 9.79 2.96 -2.66
N ALA A 195 10.90 2.83 -3.40
CA ALA A 195 11.65 3.95 -3.93
C ALA A 195 11.03 4.58 -5.19
N MET A 196 10.23 3.83 -5.95
CA MET A 196 9.66 4.27 -7.23
C MET A 196 8.22 4.76 -7.12
N VAL A 197 7.52 4.46 -6.04
CA VAL A 197 6.12 4.88 -5.88
C VAL A 197 6.04 6.41 -5.78
N VAL A 198 5.16 6.99 -6.57
CA VAL A 198 4.96 8.45 -6.61
C VAL A 198 4.22 8.92 -5.35
N ASN A 199 3.16 8.22 -4.97
CA ASN A 199 2.41 8.50 -3.75
C ASN A 199 2.52 7.31 -2.78
N PRO A 200 3.33 7.42 -1.72
CA PRO A 200 3.50 6.34 -0.75
C PRO A 200 2.21 5.88 -0.06
N ALA A 201 1.19 6.73 0.04
CA ALA A 201 -0.11 6.35 0.60
C ALA A 201 -0.77 5.19 -0.17
N ASP A 202 -0.47 5.03 -1.47
CA ASP A 202 -1.03 3.98 -2.32
C ASP A 202 -0.52 2.58 -1.95
N LEU A 203 0.58 2.50 -1.19
CA LEU A 203 1.10 1.24 -0.65
C LEU A 203 0.29 0.73 0.55
N GLU A 204 -0.37 1.62 1.27
CA GLU A 204 -1.28 1.27 2.37
C GLU A 204 -2.72 1.09 1.89
N ARG A 205 -3.18 2.02 1.09
CA ARG A 205 -4.57 2.09 0.61
C ARG A 205 -4.61 2.41 -0.87
N PRO A 206 -5.20 1.54 -1.69
CA PRO A 206 -5.42 1.86 -3.09
C PRO A 206 -6.23 3.15 -3.22
N GLN A 207 -5.88 3.97 -4.18
CA GLN A 207 -6.67 5.15 -4.51
C GLN A 207 -8.11 4.75 -4.86
N ALA A 208 -9.06 5.62 -4.53
CA ALA A 208 -10.43 5.45 -4.97
C ALA A 208 -10.47 5.40 -6.50
N LYS A 209 -11.17 4.41 -7.03
CA LYS A 209 -11.34 4.31 -8.49
C LYS A 209 -12.03 5.57 -8.99
N GLN A 210 -11.39 6.24 -9.93
CA GLN A 210 -12.05 7.33 -10.64
C GLN A 210 -13.25 6.78 -11.42
N PRO A 211 -14.35 7.55 -11.53
CA PRO A 211 -15.47 7.15 -12.36
C PRO A 211 -14.96 6.88 -13.78
N SER A 212 -15.31 5.72 -14.30
CA SER A 212 -14.93 5.37 -15.66
C SER A 212 -15.72 6.21 -16.66
N ASP A 213 -15.08 6.55 -17.79
CA ASP A 213 -15.75 7.25 -18.89
C ASP A 213 -16.87 6.36 -19.47
N ALA A 214 -18.10 6.69 -19.14
CA ALA A 214 -19.29 5.95 -19.58
C ALA A 214 -19.45 5.94 -21.12
N ILE A 215 -19.02 7.01 -21.80
CA ILE A 215 -19.08 7.13 -23.27
C ILE A 215 -18.10 6.14 -23.90
N ARG A 216 -16.86 6.10 -23.39
CA ARG A 216 -15.85 5.15 -23.84
C ARG A 216 -16.28 3.70 -23.59
N HIS A 217 -16.81 3.42 -22.40
CA HIS A 217 -17.32 2.08 -22.07
C HIS A 217 -18.47 1.67 -22.99
N GLY A 218 -19.42 2.56 -23.24
CA GLY A 218 -20.54 2.32 -24.15
C GLY A 218 -20.04 1.98 -25.56
N ARG A 219 -19.03 2.70 -26.08
CA ARG A 219 -18.43 2.43 -27.38
C ARG A 219 -17.75 1.05 -27.43
N VAL A 220 -16.95 0.72 -26.41
CA VAL A 220 -16.27 -0.58 -26.33
C VAL A 220 -17.27 -1.73 -26.30
N ILE A 221 -18.34 -1.62 -25.50
CA ILE A 221 -19.39 -2.64 -25.44
C ILE A 221 -20.13 -2.77 -26.79
N LYS A 222 -20.43 -1.65 -27.45
CA LYS A 222 -21.07 -1.65 -28.77
C LYS A 222 -20.20 -2.37 -29.81
N ASN A 223 -18.93 -2.03 -29.89
CA ASN A 223 -17.98 -2.65 -30.84
C ASN A 223 -17.82 -4.15 -30.53
N TYR A 224 -17.67 -4.52 -29.25
CA TYR A 224 -17.60 -5.91 -28.87
C TYR A 224 -18.82 -6.73 -29.30
N ARG A 225 -20.03 -6.18 -29.13
CA ARG A 225 -21.29 -6.84 -29.57
C ARG A 225 -21.40 -6.92 -31.10
N ALA A 226 -20.80 -5.98 -31.82
CA ALA A 226 -20.73 -5.99 -33.28
C ALA A 226 -19.63 -6.89 -33.85
N GLY A 227 -18.78 -7.50 -32.99
CA GLY A 227 -17.61 -8.28 -33.41
C GLY A 227 -16.48 -7.40 -33.97
N GLU A 228 -16.50 -6.09 -33.72
CA GLU A 228 -15.48 -5.16 -34.13
C GLU A 228 -14.33 -5.10 -33.12
N ALA A 229 -13.11 -4.81 -33.60
CA ALA A 229 -11.95 -4.66 -32.73
C ALA A 229 -12.15 -3.51 -31.73
N THR A 230 -11.91 -3.79 -30.45
CA THR A 230 -12.02 -2.80 -29.36
C THR A 230 -10.69 -2.15 -29.00
N GLU A 231 -9.60 -2.61 -29.61
CA GLU A 231 -8.27 -2.06 -29.41
C GLU A 231 -8.13 -0.70 -30.13
N ALA A 232 -7.30 0.16 -29.53
CA ALA A 232 -6.91 1.39 -30.20
C ALA A 232 -6.13 1.04 -31.47
N THR A 233 -6.54 1.59 -32.63
CA THR A 233 -5.73 1.52 -33.84
C THR A 233 -4.38 2.18 -33.55
N ARG A 234 -3.32 1.37 -33.52
CA ARG A 234 -1.95 1.89 -33.42
C ARG A 234 -1.68 2.75 -34.65
N GLY A 235 -1.25 3.98 -34.43
CA GLY A 235 -0.80 4.83 -35.52
C GLY A 235 0.33 4.13 -36.31
N GLN A 236 0.35 4.32 -37.61
CA GLN A 236 1.37 3.76 -38.52
C GLN A 236 2.78 4.30 -38.22
N GLY A 237 3.30 4.15 -37.06
CA GLY A 237 4.62 4.62 -36.63
C GLY A 237 5.14 3.91 -35.38
N GLU A 238 4.29 3.20 -34.67
CA GLU A 238 4.74 2.35 -33.59
C GLU A 238 5.20 1.01 -34.15
N SER A 239 6.52 0.89 -34.35
CA SER A 239 7.15 -0.38 -34.70
C SER A 239 6.77 -1.41 -33.61
N SER A 240 5.88 -2.34 -33.96
CA SER A 240 5.81 -3.59 -33.24
C SER A 240 7.20 -4.21 -33.34
N SER A 241 7.98 -4.23 -32.25
CA SER A 241 9.13 -5.13 -32.15
C SER A 241 8.56 -6.54 -32.18
N SER A 242 8.36 -7.06 -33.39
CA SER A 242 7.94 -8.43 -33.61
C SER A 242 9.13 -9.31 -33.25
N ILE A 243 9.05 -9.97 -32.07
CA ILE A 243 9.94 -11.06 -31.64
C ILE A 243 9.79 -12.29 -32.58
N ARG A 244 9.37 -12.10 -33.81
CA ARG A 244 9.14 -13.19 -34.78
C ARG A 244 10.38 -13.65 -35.56
N THR A 245 11.56 -13.07 -35.30
CA THR A 245 12.75 -13.37 -36.14
C THR A 245 13.86 -14.14 -35.42
N LEU A 246 13.66 -14.70 -34.25
CA LEU A 246 14.70 -15.49 -33.59
C LEU A 246 14.54 -17.02 -33.73
N GLY A 247 13.74 -17.51 -34.67
CA GLY A 247 13.45 -18.95 -34.82
C GLY A 247 13.67 -19.53 -36.21
N GLN A 248 14.30 -18.83 -37.17
CA GLN A 248 14.63 -19.38 -38.49
C GLN A 248 16.09 -19.11 -38.80
N SER A 249 16.97 -19.94 -38.35
CA SER A 249 18.24 -20.26 -38.97
C SER A 249 18.33 -21.76 -39.16
N ASN A 250 18.43 -22.14 -40.43
CA ASN A 250 18.65 -23.49 -40.94
C ASN A 250 19.63 -24.32 -40.10
#